data_8a17b236e4cb58f3b4d9f396f12d569c
#
_entry.id   8a17b236e4cb58f3b4d9f396f12d569c
#
_cell.length_a   1.000
_cell.length_b   1.000
_cell.length_c   1.000
_cell.angle_alpha   90.00
_cell.angle_beta   90.00
_cell.angle_gamma   90.00
#
_symmetry.space_group_name_H-M   'P 1'
#
loop_
_entity.id
_entity.type
_entity.pdbx_description
1 polymer ?
#
loop_
_entity_poly.entity_id
_entity_poly.type
_entity_poly.pdbx_seq_one_letter_code
_entity_poly.pdbx_strand_id
1 'polypeptide(L)'
;PLVKATDLHQPVDPAKLLTHVIYRNQDDFLSLLSGYADEAYQHGIFPSVMMAQAILESGSDGSSQLALESKNLFGMKGHYKGQSQEWSTFEDEGGQQYYDIQDVFRHYDSYHDSIMDYLAKLGTEDRYKQVPLAQTPQEQVHLIHEAGYATDDAYTEKLIDLMETYNLYQYN
;
A
#
# COMPACT_ATOMS: atom_id res chain seq x y z
N PRO A 1 21.54 11.25 7.25
CA PRO A 1 22.45 11.85 6.28
C PRO A 1 21.78 11.88 4.92
N LEU A 2 21.74 13.06 4.32
CA LEU A 2 21.17 13.32 3.01
C LEU A 2 22.01 12.57 1.94
N VAL A 3 21.34 11.69 1.17
CA VAL A 3 21.97 11.14 -0.03
C VAL A 3 22.17 12.29 -0.99
N LYS A 4 23.42 12.56 -1.37
CA LYS A 4 23.74 13.61 -2.34
C LYS A 4 23.26 13.17 -3.72
N ALA A 5 22.80 14.11 -4.54
CA ALA A 5 22.32 13.87 -5.90
C ALA A 5 23.36 13.14 -6.81
N THR A 6 24.63 13.13 -6.42
CA THR A 6 25.73 12.41 -7.09
C THR A 6 25.67 10.90 -6.92
N ASP A 7 24.91 10.40 -5.92
CA ASP A 7 24.82 8.95 -5.66
C ASP A 7 23.75 8.26 -6.54
N LEU A 8 23.00 9.06 -7.31
CA LEU A 8 21.96 8.57 -8.23
C LEU A 8 22.49 7.99 -9.55
N HIS A 9 23.83 8.04 -9.79
CA HIS A 9 24.45 7.61 -11.05
C HIS A 9 25.11 6.22 -11.00
N GLN A 10 25.04 5.53 -9.86
CA GLN A 10 25.43 4.12 -9.77
C GLN A 10 24.19 3.27 -10.04
N PRO A 11 24.32 2.13 -10.74
CA PRO A 11 23.22 1.19 -10.85
C PRO A 11 22.94 0.63 -9.44
N VAL A 12 22.09 1.32 -8.72
CA VAL A 12 21.69 0.93 -7.37
C VAL A 12 20.61 -0.11 -7.53
N ASP A 13 20.81 -1.24 -6.87
CA ASP A 13 19.77 -2.24 -6.70
C ASP A 13 18.48 -1.53 -6.22
N PRO A 14 17.39 -1.54 -7.01
CA PRO A 14 16.13 -0.86 -6.62
C PRO A 14 15.65 -1.25 -5.23
N ALA A 15 15.88 -2.50 -4.80
CA ALA A 15 15.53 -2.98 -3.48
C ALA A 15 16.34 -2.28 -2.37
N LYS A 16 17.60 -1.87 -2.64
CA LYS A 16 18.44 -1.14 -1.68
C LYS A 16 18.11 0.35 -1.62
N LEU A 17 17.73 0.96 -2.74
CA LEU A 17 17.21 2.33 -2.77
C LEU A 17 15.98 2.47 -1.87
N LEU A 18 15.10 1.48 -1.91
CA LEU A 18 13.85 1.46 -1.16
C LEU A 18 14.01 1.31 0.36
N THR A 19 15.16 0.87 0.84
CA THR A 19 15.42 0.72 2.28
C THR A 19 15.95 2.00 2.95
N HIS A 20 16.41 2.99 2.17
CA HIS A 20 17.08 4.18 2.69
C HIS A 20 16.42 5.51 2.30
N VAL A 21 15.40 5.49 1.44
CA VAL A 21 14.71 6.72 1.03
C VAL A 21 13.66 7.06 2.09
N ILE A 22 13.92 8.11 2.85
CA ILE A 22 12.88 8.79 3.62
C ILE A 22 12.12 9.65 2.60
N TYR A 23 10.87 9.28 2.32
CA TYR A 23 10.03 10.06 1.42
C TYR A 23 9.80 11.42 2.03
N ARG A 24 10.23 12.45 1.32
CA ARG A 24 10.12 13.82 1.78
C ARG A 24 8.83 14.50 1.35
N ASN A 25 8.18 13.93 0.33
CA ASN A 25 6.93 14.48 -0.19
C ASN A 25 6.13 13.40 -0.94
N GLN A 26 4.89 13.77 -1.28
CA GLN A 26 3.96 12.95 -2.03
C GLN A 26 4.51 12.49 -3.39
N ASP A 27 5.26 13.36 -4.08
CA ASP A 27 5.76 13.07 -5.43
C ASP A 27 6.81 11.95 -5.41
N ASP A 28 7.68 11.92 -4.41
CA ASP A 28 8.66 10.83 -4.25
C ASP A 28 7.96 9.49 -3.97
N PHE A 29 6.90 9.51 -3.18
CA PHE A 29 6.11 8.32 -2.89
C PHE A 29 5.37 7.81 -4.14
N LEU A 30 4.76 8.71 -4.92
CA LEU A 30 4.13 8.36 -6.20
C LEU A 30 5.14 7.81 -7.20
N SER A 31 6.34 8.38 -7.26
CA SER A 31 7.42 7.89 -8.11
C SER A 31 7.85 6.48 -7.76
N LEU A 32 7.95 6.15 -6.46
CA LEU A 32 8.22 4.80 -6.02
C LEU A 32 7.14 3.84 -6.49
N LEU A 33 5.89 4.14 -6.15
CA LEU A 33 4.76 3.25 -6.42
C LEU A 33 4.56 3.02 -7.92
N SER A 34 4.67 4.08 -8.73
CA SER A 34 4.53 3.99 -10.20
C SER A 34 5.59 3.11 -10.85
N GLY A 35 6.76 2.96 -10.23
CA GLY A 35 7.78 2.02 -10.66
C GLY A 35 7.36 0.55 -10.65
N TYR A 36 6.25 0.23 -9.98
CA TYR A 36 5.68 -1.12 -9.91
C TYR A 36 4.43 -1.30 -10.78
N ALA A 37 4.17 -0.39 -11.72
CA ALA A 37 3.00 -0.46 -12.57
C ALA A 37 2.94 -1.76 -13.39
N ASP A 38 4.06 -2.20 -13.94
CA ASP A 38 4.14 -3.44 -14.72
C ASP A 38 3.84 -4.68 -13.86
N GLU A 39 4.38 -4.73 -12.64
CA GLU A 39 4.12 -5.80 -11.68
C GLU A 39 2.63 -5.84 -11.30
N ALA A 40 2.01 -4.68 -11.08
CA ALA A 40 0.58 -4.59 -10.79
C ALA A 40 -0.23 -5.19 -11.94
N TYR A 41 0.04 -4.80 -13.17
CA TYR A 41 -0.62 -5.37 -14.35
C TYR A 41 -0.44 -6.89 -14.48
N GLN A 42 0.76 -7.39 -14.23
CA GLN A 42 1.03 -8.83 -14.27
C GLN A 42 0.18 -9.62 -13.27
N HIS A 43 -0.21 -8.99 -12.17
CA HIS A 43 -1.10 -9.58 -11.16
C HIS A 43 -2.59 -9.23 -11.39
N GLY A 44 -2.92 -8.57 -12.50
CA GLY A 44 -4.29 -8.17 -12.81
C GLY A 44 -4.82 -7.00 -11.97
N ILE A 45 -3.93 -6.19 -11.42
CA ILE A 45 -4.27 -5.02 -10.59
C ILE A 45 -3.96 -3.74 -11.39
N PHE A 46 -4.92 -2.83 -11.47
CA PHE A 46 -4.65 -1.50 -12.03
C PHE A 46 -3.62 -0.76 -11.18
N PRO A 47 -2.57 -0.19 -11.78
CA PRO A 47 -1.59 0.62 -11.05
C PRO A 47 -2.22 1.72 -10.19
N SER A 48 -3.24 2.40 -10.71
CA SER A 48 -3.98 3.43 -9.97
C SER A 48 -4.62 2.88 -8.68
N VAL A 49 -5.12 1.66 -8.69
CA VAL A 49 -5.72 0.99 -7.54
C VAL A 49 -4.66 0.64 -6.50
N MET A 50 -3.57 0.02 -6.91
CA MET A 50 -2.44 -0.27 -6.03
C MET A 50 -1.91 1.01 -5.36
N MET A 51 -1.71 2.07 -6.15
CA MET A 51 -1.21 3.35 -5.64
C MET A 51 -2.19 3.99 -4.67
N ALA A 52 -3.49 4.01 -4.97
CA ALA A 52 -4.51 4.56 -4.08
C ALA A 52 -4.56 3.83 -2.74
N GLN A 53 -4.49 2.50 -2.74
CA GLN A 53 -4.45 1.72 -1.50
C GLN A 53 -3.18 2.01 -0.68
N ALA A 54 -2.01 2.06 -1.32
CA ALA A 54 -0.77 2.42 -0.63
C ALA A 54 -0.84 3.83 -0.01
N ILE A 55 -1.39 4.80 -0.71
CA ILE A 55 -1.57 6.17 -0.20
C ILE A 55 -2.51 6.17 1.01
N LEU A 56 -3.66 5.51 0.91
CA LEU A 56 -4.65 5.48 1.99
C LEU A 56 -4.11 4.81 3.25
N GLU A 57 -3.41 3.69 3.10
CA GLU A 57 -2.97 2.84 4.22
C GLU A 57 -1.65 3.30 4.87
N SER A 58 -0.87 4.14 4.18
CA SER A 58 0.49 4.51 4.62
C SER A 58 0.61 5.92 5.21
N GLY A 59 -0.49 6.64 5.42
CA GLY A 59 -0.50 8.02 5.91
C GLY A 59 -0.28 9.06 4.81
N SER A 60 -0.83 8.83 3.62
CA SER A 60 -0.83 9.66 2.40
C SER A 60 0.49 9.74 1.63
N ASP A 61 1.63 9.67 2.27
CA ASP A 61 2.95 9.82 1.64
C ASP A 61 3.96 8.75 2.08
N GLY A 62 3.48 7.66 2.66
CA GLY A 62 4.35 6.61 3.21
C GLY A 62 4.97 6.96 4.56
N SER A 63 4.47 7.98 5.24
CA SER A 63 5.05 8.48 6.50
C SER A 63 4.40 7.92 7.76
N SER A 64 3.41 7.04 7.66
CA SER A 64 2.87 6.38 8.84
C SER A 64 3.95 5.58 9.57
N GLN A 65 3.81 5.45 10.89
CA GLN A 65 4.77 4.69 11.70
C GLN A 65 4.90 3.24 11.20
N LEU A 66 3.79 2.60 10.83
CA LEU A 66 3.79 1.25 10.25
C LEU A 66 4.59 1.19 8.93
N ALA A 67 4.42 2.18 8.04
CA ALA A 67 5.16 2.24 6.78
C ALA A 67 6.66 2.48 7.00
N LEU A 68 7.04 3.35 7.93
CA LEU A 68 8.44 3.68 8.19
C LEU A 68 9.19 2.57 8.93
N GLU A 69 8.60 2.02 9.98
CA GLU A 69 9.28 1.06 10.85
C GLU A 69 9.14 -0.38 10.37
N SER A 70 7.97 -0.76 9.83
CA SER A 70 7.71 -2.12 9.35
C SER A 70 7.71 -2.26 7.84
N LYS A 71 7.98 -1.20 7.08
CA LYS A 71 7.92 -1.18 5.61
C LYS A 71 6.59 -1.68 5.05
N ASN A 72 5.53 -1.63 5.85
CA ASN A 72 4.20 -2.10 5.51
C ASN A 72 3.36 -0.97 4.95
N LEU A 73 3.22 -0.94 3.63
CA LEU A 73 2.56 0.15 2.90
C LEU A 73 1.04 -0.04 2.75
N PHE A 74 0.53 -1.24 3.00
CA PHE A 74 -0.85 -1.62 2.69
C PHE A 74 -1.65 -2.05 3.91
N GLY A 75 -1.15 -1.81 5.11
CA GLY A 75 -1.83 -2.20 6.35
C GLY A 75 -2.00 -3.72 6.51
N MET A 76 -1.09 -4.52 5.98
CA MET A 76 -1.20 -5.98 5.96
C MET A 76 -1.04 -6.57 7.35
N LYS A 77 -2.07 -7.27 7.82
CA LYS A 77 -2.07 -7.96 9.12
C LYS A 77 -1.43 -9.34 9.03
N GLY A 78 -0.92 -9.81 10.16
CA GLY A 78 -0.32 -11.15 10.31
C GLY A 78 1.19 -11.15 10.23
N HIS A 79 1.75 -12.22 9.65
CA HIS A 79 3.19 -12.45 9.57
C HIS A 79 3.64 -12.56 8.11
N TYR A 80 4.84 -12.05 7.83
CA TYR A 80 5.53 -12.25 6.56
C TYR A 80 6.88 -12.92 6.81
N LYS A 81 7.07 -14.13 6.28
CA LYS A 81 8.26 -14.97 6.52
C LYS A 81 8.63 -15.07 8.02
N GLY A 82 7.61 -15.18 8.88
CA GLY A 82 7.77 -15.24 10.32
C GLY A 82 8.01 -13.90 11.02
N GLN A 83 8.01 -12.78 10.28
CA GLN A 83 8.22 -11.44 10.85
C GLN A 83 6.89 -10.69 11.00
N SER A 84 6.75 -10.03 12.13
CA SER A 84 5.60 -9.21 12.47
C SER A 84 5.95 -8.13 13.47
N GLN A 85 5.10 -7.11 13.57
CA GLN A 85 5.16 -6.06 14.58
C GLN A 85 3.79 -5.87 15.20
N GLU A 86 3.73 -5.79 16.51
CA GLU A 86 2.51 -5.42 17.22
C GLU A 86 2.39 -3.90 17.29
N TRP A 87 1.20 -3.41 16.94
CA TRP A 87 0.85 -2.00 17.00
C TRP A 87 -0.45 -1.81 17.75
N SER A 88 -0.49 -0.80 18.64
CA SER A 88 -1.72 -0.34 19.26
C SER A 88 -2.50 0.49 18.27
N THR A 89 -3.70 0.06 17.92
CA THR A 89 -4.63 0.83 17.09
C THR A 89 -5.80 1.29 17.96
N PHE A 90 -6.23 2.56 17.77
CA PHE A 90 -7.43 3.08 18.41
C PHE A 90 -8.56 2.99 17.38
N GLU A 91 -9.55 2.15 17.64
CA GLU A 91 -10.78 2.15 16.87
C GLU A 91 -11.85 2.98 17.59
N ASP A 92 -12.44 3.95 16.88
CA ASP A 92 -13.58 4.73 17.33
C ASP A 92 -14.86 4.04 16.83
N GLU A 93 -15.55 3.35 17.73
CA GLU A 93 -16.89 2.82 17.46
C GLU A 93 -17.95 3.86 17.84
N GLY A 94 -17.96 5.02 17.17
CA GLY A 94 -19.08 5.95 17.11
C GLY A 94 -19.72 6.36 18.45
N GLY A 95 -18.90 6.62 19.49
CA GLY A 95 -19.40 7.06 20.78
C GLY A 95 -18.48 6.77 21.96
N GLN A 96 -17.38 7.47 22.07
CA GLN A 96 -16.62 7.70 23.31
C GLN A 96 -16.02 6.49 24.06
N GLN A 97 -15.79 5.35 23.43
CA GLN A 97 -14.92 4.32 24.01
C GLN A 97 -13.79 4.00 23.04
N TYR A 98 -12.61 4.52 23.36
CA TYR A 98 -11.35 4.14 22.70
C TYR A 98 -10.95 2.78 23.24
N TYR A 99 -10.94 1.76 22.38
CA TYR A 99 -10.34 0.48 22.70
C TYR A 99 -8.92 0.46 22.15
N ASP A 100 -7.96 0.19 23.03
CA ASP A 100 -6.59 -0.13 22.61
C ASP A 100 -6.60 -1.57 22.07
N ILE A 101 -6.72 -1.70 20.74
CA ILE A 101 -6.62 -2.99 20.07
C ILE A 101 -5.18 -3.18 19.63
N GLN A 102 -4.53 -4.20 20.18
CA GLN A 102 -3.22 -4.61 19.70
C GLN A 102 -3.42 -5.53 18.49
N ASP A 103 -3.09 -5.02 17.32
CA ASP A 103 -3.08 -5.78 16.08
C ASP A 103 -1.65 -6.17 15.69
N VAL A 104 -1.53 -7.37 15.13
CA VAL A 104 -0.27 -7.87 14.57
C VAL A 104 -0.22 -7.57 13.10
N PHE A 105 0.78 -6.78 12.69
CA PHE A 105 1.01 -6.41 11.30
C PHE A 105 2.25 -7.07 10.74
N ARG A 106 2.26 -7.35 9.44
CA ARG A 106 3.43 -7.88 8.75
C ARG A 106 4.57 -6.89 8.79
N HIS A 107 5.77 -7.39 9.07
CA HIS A 107 7.02 -6.64 9.00
C HIS A 107 7.82 -7.11 7.78
N TYR A 108 8.27 -6.14 6.97
CA TYR A 108 9.04 -6.40 5.76
C TYR A 108 10.44 -5.80 5.87
N ASP A 109 11.41 -6.43 5.20
CA ASP A 109 12.77 -5.91 5.11
C ASP A 109 12.89 -4.76 4.10
N SER A 110 11.92 -4.68 3.15
CA SER A 110 11.90 -3.65 2.11
C SER A 110 10.49 -3.27 1.69
N TYR A 111 10.33 -2.10 1.09
CA TYR A 111 9.08 -1.71 0.43
C TYR A 111 8.75 -2.61 -0.76
N HIS A 112 9.77 -3.09 -1.48
CA HIS A 112 9.60 -4.08 -2.54
C HIS A 112 8.84 -5.31 -2.04
N ASP A 113 9.27 -5.89 -0.93
CA ASP A 113 8.61 -7.07 -0.36
C ASP A 113 7.16 -6.77 0.03
N SER A 114 6.89 -5.60 0.59
CA SER A 114 5.53 -5.16 0.92
C SER A 114 4.63 -5.08 -0.33
N ILE A 115 5.13 -4.47 -1.40
CA ILE A 115 4.37 -4.32 -2.65
C ILE A 115 4.13 -5.69 -3.30
N MET A 116 5.15 -6.52 -3.39
CA MET A 116 5.02 -7.85 -4.00
C MET A 116 4.10 -8.78 -3.19
N ASP A 117 4.15 -8.72 -1.86
CA ASP A 117 3.25 -9.49 -1.00
C ASP A 117 1.78 -9.03 -1.13
N TYR A 118 1.55 -7.71 -1.23
CA TYR A 118 0.23 -7.15 -1.52
C TYR A 118 -0.32 -7.66 -2.86
N LEU A 119 0.47 -7.58 -3.94
CA LEU A 119 0.05 -8.06 -5.25
C LEU A 119 -0.22 -9.57 -5.25
N ALA A 120 0.63 -10.35 -4.60
CA ALA A 120 0.44 -11.78 -4.45
C ALA A 120 -0.84 -12.11 -3.68
N LYS A 121 -1.14 -11.39 -2.61
CA LYS A 121 -2.37 -11.56 -1.82
C LYS A 121 -3.62 -11.37 -2.67
N LEU A 122 -3.71 -10.25 -3.40
CA LEU A 122 -4.85 -9.97 -4.27
C LEU A 122 -4.97 -10.95 -5.44
N GLY A 123 -3.86 -11.52 -5.88
CA GLY A 123 -3.85 -12.49 -6.99
C GLY A 123 -4.07 -13.94 -6.57
N THR A 124 -3.95 -14.30 -5.29
CA THR A 124 -3.95 -15.70 -4.85
C THR A 124 -5.01 -16.05 -3.80
N GLU A 125 -5.42 -15.11 -2.95
CA GLU A 125 -6.46 -15.40 -1.96
C GLU A 125 -7.82 -15.55 -2.63
N ASP A 126 -8.54 -16.62 -2.30
CA ASP A 126 -9.81 -16.97 -2.95
C ASP A 126 -10.87 -15.87 -2.84
N ARG A 127 -10.88 -15.11 -1.73
CA ARG A 127 -11.80 -13.97 -1.54
C ARG A 127 -11.61 -12.86 -2.55
N TYR A 128 -10.42 -12.72 -3.15
CA TYR A 128 -10.09 -11.71 -4.15
C TYR A 128 -10.12 -12.21 -5.60
N LYS A 129 -10.60 -13.42 -5.83
CA LYS A 129 -10.59 -14.05 -7.18
C LYS A 129 -11.31 -13.25 -8.27
N GLN A 130 -12.26 -12.39 -7.90
CA GLN A 130 -12.96 -11.52 -8.85
C GLN A 130 -12.20 -10.23 -9.16
N VAL A 131 -11.27 -9.83 -8.32
CA VAL A 131 -10.54 -8.56 -8.43
C VAL A 131 -9.79 -8.43 -9.75
N PRO A 132 -9.01 -9.41 -10.21
CA PRO A 132 -8.31 -9.32 -11.51
C PRO A 132 -9.23 -9.31 -12.73
N LEU A 133 -10.52 -9.61 -12.57
CA LEU A 133 -11.51 -9.63 -13.66
C LEU A 133 -12.16 -8.27 -13.89
N ALA A 134 -11.91 -7.28 -13.01
CA ALA A 134 -12.46 -5.93 -13.14
C ALA A 134 -12.05 -5.29 -14.46
N GLN A 135 -12.99 -4.60 -15.10
CA GLN A 135 -12.77 -3.93 -16.38
C GLN A 135 -12.35 -2.47 -16.21
N THR A 136 -12.57 -1.91 -15.01
CA THR A 136 -12.20 -0.53 -14.69
C THR A 136 -11.58 -0.45 -13.29
N PRO A 137 -10.76 0.57 -13.01
CA PRO A 137 -10.22 0.79 -11.67
C PRO A 137 -11.33 0.98 -10.61
N GLN A 138 -12.42 1.64 -10.96
CA GLN A 138 -13.56 1.86 -10.05
C GLN A 138 -14.24 0.55 -9.68
N GLU A 139 -14.47 -0.33 -10.65
CA GLU A 139 -14.98 -1.68 -10.40
C GLU A 139 -14.01 -2.47 -9.51
N GLN A 140 -12.71 -2.36 -9.78
CA GLN A 140 -11.70 -3.10 -9.02
C GLN A 140 -11.66 -2.69 -7.55
N VAL A 141 -11.71 -1.40 -7.22
CA VAL A 141 -11.75 -0.95 -5.81
C VAL A 141 -13.03 -1.41 -5.11
N HIS A 142 -14.15 -1.42 -5.82
CA HIS A 142 -15.40 -1.93 -5.28
C HIS A 142 -15.31 -3.43 -4.94
N LEU A 143 -14.75 -4.25 -5.83
CA LEU A 143 -14.55 -5.68 -5.61
C LEU A 143 -13.57 -5.95 -4.45
N ILE A 144 -12.52 -5.15 -4.30
CA ILE A 144 -11.57 -5.24 -3.18
C ILE A 144 -12.30 -4.94 -1.84
N HIS A 145 -13.12 -3.90 -1.82
CA HIS A 145 -13.92 -3.53 -0.65
C HIS A 145 -14.93 -4.61 -0.29
N GLU A 146 -15.71 -5.10 -1.26
CA GLU A 146 -16.68 -6.18 -1.05
C GLU A 146 -16.03 -7.48 -0.56
N ALA A 147 -14.81 -7.75 -0.98
CA ALA A 147 -14.04 -8.90 -0.51
C ALA A 147 -13.57 -8.77 0.95
N GLY A 148 -13.79 -7.62 1.59
CA GLY A 148 -13.48 -7.39 3.00
C GLY A 148 -12.03 -6.95 3.26
N TYR A 149 -11.41 -6.21 2.32
CA TYR A 149 -10.07 -5.65 2.55
C TYR A 149 -10.05 -4.66 3.71
N ALA A 150 -11.09 -3.85 3.83
CA ALA A 150 -11.31 -2.91 4.92
C ALA A 150 -12.76 -2.92 5.38
N THR A 151 -13.00 -2.54 6.64
CA THR A 151 -14.31 -2.47 7.26
C THR A 151 -14.98 -1.09 7.16
N ASP A 152 -14.23 -0.08 6.70
CA ASP A 152 -14.71 1.28 6.50
C ASP A 152 -15.72 1.33 5.34
N ASP A 153 -16.97 1.70 5.62
CA ASP A 153 -18.03 1.78 4.61
C ASP A 153 -17.72 2.77 3.48
N ALA A 154 -16.88 3.77 3.74
CA ALA A 154 -16.45 4.77 2.76
C ALA A 154 -15.16 4.38 2.01
N TYR A 155 -14.68 3.15 2.14
CA TYR A 155 -13.39 2.72 1.57
C TYR A 155 -13.33 2.90 0.06
N THR A 156 -14.37 2.49 -0.66
CA THR A 156 -14.47 2.63 -2.12
C THR A 156 -14.37 4.10 -2.54
N GLU A 157 -15.17 4.98 -1.92
CA GLU A 157 -15.17 6.41 -2.25
C GLU A 157 -13.82 7.06 -1.96
N LYS A 158 -13.19 6.71 -0.84
CA LYS A 158 -11.86 7.23 -0.49
C LYS A 158 -10.81 6.84 -1.52
N LEU A 159 -10.82 5.61 -2.02
CA LEU A 159 -9.90 5.17 -3.06
C LEU A 159 -10.15 5.88 -4.39
N ILE A 160 -11.40 6.04 -4.79
CA ILE A 160 -11.77 6.77 -6.02
C ILE A 160 -11.33 8.22 -5.91
N ASP A 161 -11.61 8.90 -4.79
CA ASP A 161 -11.19 10.28 -4.55
C ASP A 161 -9.67 10.44 -4.64
N LEU A 162 -8.90 9.50 -4.13
CA LEU A 162 -7.43 9.50 -4.24
C LEU A 162 -6.97 9.32 -5.68
N MET A 163 -7.58 8.40 -6.43
CA MET A 163 -7.25 8.20 -7.85
C MET A 163 -7.51 9.46 -8.67
N GLU A 164 -8.58 10.18 -8.39
CA GLU A 164 -8.93 11.44 -9.07
C GLU A 164 -8.03 12.59 -8.62
N THR A 165 -7.85 12.77 -7.31
CA THR A 165 -7.06 13.88 -6.73
C THR A 165 -5.62 13.87 -7.22
N TYR A 166 -4.99 12.72 -7.29
CA TYR A 166 -3.60 12.55 -7.72
C TYR A 166 -3.45 12.16 -9.18
N ASN A 167 -4.56 12.12 -9.94
CA ASN A 167 -4.57 11.69 -11.35
C ASN A 167 -3.83 10.35 -11.55
N LEU A 168 -4.13 9.37 -10.69
CA LEU A 168 -3.44 8.08 -10.72
C LEU A 168 -3.76 7.26 -11.97
N TYR A 169 -4.87 7.55 -12.65
CA TYR A 169 -5.25 6.89 -13.91
C TYR A 169 -4.20 7.02 -15.01
N GLN A 170 -3.33 8.04 -14.95
CA GLN A 170 -2.24 8.22 -15.90
C GLN A 170 -1.23 7.06 -15.88
N TYR A 171 -1.20 6.25 -14.82
CA TYR A 171 -0.29 5.12 -14.66
C TYR A 171 -0.89 3.78 -15.14
N ASN A 172 -2.16 3.77 -15.53
CA ASN A 172 -2.86 2.60 -16.08
C ASN A 172 -2.49 2.33 -17.53
#